data_32bb5a676c7a3d8042cedddb213a82f7
#
_entry.id   32bb5a676c7a3d8042cedddb213a82f7
#
_cell.length_a   1.000
_cell.length_b   1.000
_cell.length_c   1.000
_cell.angle_alpha   90.00
_cell.angle_beta   90.00
_cell.angle_gamma   90.00
#
_symmetry.space_group_name_H-M   'P 1'
#
loop_
_entity.id
_entity.type
_entity.pdbx_description
1 polymer ?
#
loop_
_entity_poly.entity_id
_entity_poly.type
_entity_poly.pdbx_seq_one_letter_code
_entity_poly.pdbx_strand_id
1 'polypeptide(L)'
;LSHLHADHVGGLIDFPNANCWASEKCLDQFQKTPKWRGFAKGLLHELFPEKWIKNCKTFESCNSKTHEILGNGYDLFGDNSIVMYPLAGHAAGQCGALVQTNNGPVFLVADAFWDMRAITHKMGPDPIVRLFFGDWKAYNSTLNKLRKFHKEFPTIPLVATHCPKTVDMIHSPKTL
;
A
#
# COMPACT_ATOMS: atom_id res chain seq x y z
N LEU A 1 3.31 -1.20 -7.36
CA LEU A 1 2.59 -2.16 -6.50
C LEU A 1 2.71 -1.73 -5.05
N SER A 2 1.62 -1.82 -4.28
CA SER A 2 1.65 -1.51 -2.84
C SER A 2 2.46 -2.52 -2.04
N HIS A 3 2.23 -3.81 -2.29
CA HIS A 3 2.95 -4.97 -1.75
C HIS A 3 2.70 -6.20 -2.63
N LEU A 4 3.27 -7.35 -2.29
CA LEU A 4 3.33 -8.50 -3.18
C LEU A 4 2.42 -9.68 -2.78
N HIS A 5 1.36 -9.46 -1.99
CA HIS A 5 0.38 -10.50 -1.75
C HIS A 5 -0.43 -10.83 -3.03
N ALA A 6 -0.90 -12.05 -3.11
CA ALA A 6 -1.51 -12.62 -4.31
C ALA A 6 -2.67 -11.80 -4.88
N ASP A 7 -3.51 -11.24 -4.03
CA ASP A 7 -4.67 -10.41 -4.39
C ASP A 7 -4.30 -9.02 -4.89
N HIS A 8 -3.03 -8.57 -4.69
CA HIS A 8 -2.50 -7.31 -5.22
C HIS A 8 -1.67 -7.47 -6.50
N VAL A 9 -1.33 -8.72 -6.85
CA VAL A 9 -0.47 -9.02 -8.00
C VAL A 9 -1.11 -9.96 -9.02
N GLY A 10 -2.27 -10.53 -8.70
CA GLY A 10 -2.94 -11.51 -9.57
C GLY A 10 -3.23 -11.01 -10.99
N GLY A 11 -3.44 -9.71 -11.15
CA GLY A 11 -3.66 -9.08 -12.46
C GLY A 11 -2.39 -8.72 -13.24
N LEU A 12 -1.18 -8.96 -12.73
CA LEU A 12 0.05 -8.57 -13.42
C LEU A 12 0.21 -9.22 -14.80
N ILE A 13 -0.31 -10.42 -14.95
CA ILE A 13 -0.27 -11.15 -16.22
C ILE A 13 -1.03 -10.43 -17.34
N ASP A 14 -2.05 -9.66 -16.99
CA ASP A 14 -2.86 -8.90 -17.94
C ASP A 14 -2.17 -7.61 -18.41
N PHE A 15 -1.06 -7.24 -17.76
CA PHE A 15 -0.29 -6.02 -18.06
C PHE A 15 1.17 -6.33 -18.40
N PRO A 16 1.46 -7.17 -19.42
CA PRO A 16 2.81 -7.68 -19.68
C PRO A 16 3.83 -6.62 -20.10
N ASN A 17 3.36 -5.45 -20.53
CA ASN A 17 4.21 -4.33 -20.97
C ASN A 17 4.21 -3.15 -19.98
N ALA A 18 3.50 -3.25 -18.85
CA ALA A 18 3.49 -2.19 -17.87
C ALA A 18 4.86 -2.03 -17.19
N ASN A 19 5.27 -0.77 -16.98
CA ASN A 19 6.36 -0.49 -16.07
C ASN A 19 5.87 -0.67 -14.63
N CYS A 20 6.57 -1.46 -13.85
CA CYS A 20 6.20 -1.75 -12.48
C CYS A 20 7.22 -1.20 -11.49
N TRP A 21 6.72 -0.75 -10.35
CA TRP A 21 7.52 -0.35 -9.20
C TRP A 21 7.03 -1.10 -7.95
N ALA A 22 7.97 -1.47 -7.10
CA ALA A 22 7.71 -1.99 -5.77
C ALA A 22 8.79 -1.46 -4.81
N SER A 23 8.61 -1.59 -3.50
CA SER A 23 9.69 -1.24 -2.58
C SER A 23 10.81 -2.28 -2.62
N GLU A 24 12.05 -1.87 -2.33
CA GLU A 24 13.20 -2.79 -2.20
C GLU A 24 12.91 -3.91 -1.20
N LYS A 25 12.24 -3.60 -0.08
CA LYS A 25 11.87 -4.58 0.93
C LYS A 25 10.88 -5.63 0.41
N CYS A 26 9.94 -5.24 -0.45
CA CYS A 26 9.05 -6.19 -1.11
C CYS A 26 9.82 -7.16 -2.00
N LEU A 27 10.69 -6.63 -2.85
CA LEU A 27 11.49 -7.43 -3.78
C LEU A 27 12.47 -8.34 -3.04
N ASP A 28 13.13 -7.83 -2.01
CA ASP A 28 14.04 -8.61 -1.15
C ASP A 28 13.31 -9.77 -0.46
N GLN A 29 12.13 -9.52 0.12
CA GLN A 29 11.31 -10.59 0.70
C GLN A 29 10.91 -11.63 -0.34
N PHE A 30 10.49 -11.20 -1.53
CA PHE A 30 10.11 -12.10 -2.60
C PHE A 30 11.27 -13.01 -3.02
N GLN A 31 12.45 -12.44 -3.24
CA GLN A 31 13.67 -13.19 -3.64
C GLN A 31 14.12 -14.17 -2.55
N LYS A 32 14.06 -13.78 -1.27
CA LYS A 32 14.49 -14.60 -0.13
C LYS A 32 13.45 -15.65 0.30
N THR A 33 12.20 -15.55 -0.17
CA THR A 33 11.15 -16.49 0.21
C THR A 33 11.08 -17.63 -0.79
N PRO A 34 11.42 -18.89 -0.42
CA PRO A 34 11.28 -20.03 -1.31
C PRO A 34 9.80 -20.24 -1.70
N LYS A 35 9.54 -20.73 -2.92
CA LYS A 35 8.19 -20.96 -3.46
C LYS A 35 7.28 -21.72 -2.47
N TRP A 36 7.78 -22.80 -1.86
CA TRP A 36 7.01 -23.63 -0.92
C TRP A 36 6.64 -22.90 0.40
N ARG A 37 7.36 -21.84 0.76
CA ARG A 37 7.03 -20.96 1.90
C ARG A 37 6.21 -19.74 1.51
N GLY A 38 6.16 -19.43 0.24
CA GLY A 38 5.45 -18.26 -0.28
C GLY A 38 3.97 -18.27 0.09
N PHE A 39 3.32 -19.42 -0.07
CA PHE A 39 1.90 -19.58 0.24
C PHE A 39 1.55 -19.13 1.67
N ALA A 40 2.32 -19.57 2.68
CA ALA A 40 2.09 -19.17 4.08
C ALA A 40 2.30 -17.67 4.35
N LYS A 41 2.90 -16.93 3.40
CA LYS A 41 3.14 -15.49 3.46
C LYS A 41 2.29 -14.71 2.44
N GLY A 42 1.31 -15.34 1.82
CA GLY A 42 0.50 -14.72 0.77
C GLY A 42 1.25 -14.44 -0.54
N LEU A 43 2.49 -14.95 -0.71
CA LEU A 43 3.32 -14.75 -1.88
C LEU A 43 3.20 -15.94 -2.82
N LEU A 44 2.50 -15.78 -3.93
CA LEU A 44 2.38 -16.81 -4.97
C LEU A 44 3.31 -16.45 -6.13
N HIS A 45 4.48 -17.10 -6.17
CA HIS A 45 5.52 -16.82 -7.18
C HIS A 45 5.05 -17.03 -8.61
N GLU A 46 4.07 -17.90 -8.81
CA GLU A 46 3.49 -18.24 -10.10
C GLU A 46 2.70 -17.06 -10.73
N LEU A 47 2.28 -16.09 -9.91
CA LEU A 47 1.56 -14.89 -10.38
C LEU A 47 2.50 -13.82 -10.96
N PHE A 48 3.82 -14.00 -10.83
CA PHE A 48 4.80 -13.03 -11.30
C PHE A 48 5.39 -13.46 -12.64
N PRO A 49 5.12 -12.74 -13.74
CA PRO A 49 5.79 -12.98 -15.00
C PRO A 49 7.30 -12.78 -14.85
N GLU A 50 8.11 -13.64 -15.46
CA GLU A 50 9.59 -13.55 -15.38
C GLU A 50 10.14 -12.18 -15.81
N LYS A 51 9.55 -11.60 -16.86
CA LYS A 51 9.90 -10.26 -17.35
C LYS A 51 9.68 -9.17 -16.29
N TRP A 52 8.63 -9.32 -15.48
CA TRP A 52 8.31 -8.39 -14.41
C TRP A 52 9.39 -8.42 -13.32
N ILE A 53 9.78 -9.61 -12.87
CA ILE A 53 10.78 -9.78 -11.81
C ILE A 53 12.11 -9.12 -12.21
N LYS A 54 12.51 -9.26 -13.50
CA LYS A 54 13.77 -8.70 -14.02
C LYS A 54 13.74 -7.18 -14.19
N ASN A 55 12.57 -6.59 -14.46
CA ASN A 55 12.44 -5.19 -14.88
C ASN A 55 11.71 -4.31 -13.84
N CYS A 56 11.30 -4.87 -12.71
CA CYS A 56 10.65 -4.09 -11.66
C CYS A 56 11.63 -3.06 -11.09
N LYS A 57 11.22 -1.79 -11.11
CA LYS A 57 11.98 -0.69 -10.52
C LYS A 57 11.66 -0.57 -9.03
N THR A 58 12.51 0.09 -8.27
CA THR A 58 12.27 0.34 -6.85
C THR A 58 11.79 1.78 -6.63
N PHE A 59 10.90 1.98 -5.65
CA PHE A 59 10.47 3.32 -5.25
C PHE A 59 11.65 4.13 -4.72
N GLU A 60 12.61 3.46 -4.07
CA GLU A 60 13.81 4.04 -3.48
C GLU A 60 14.74 4.69 -4.53
N SER A 61 14.56 4.34 -5.80
CA SER A 61 15.26 5.00 -6.92
C SER A 61 14.62 6.31 -7.38
N CYS A 62 13.42 6.64 -6.87
CA CYS A 62 12.69 7.86 -7.21
C CYS A 62 13.09 9.02 -6.30
N ASN A 63 12.69 10.25 -6.68
CA ASN A 63 12.96 11.43 -5.88
C ASN A 63 12.30 11.33 -4.49
N SER A 64 13.05 11.69 -3.45
CA SER A 64 12.51 11.71 -2.10
C SER A 64 11.55 12.89 -1.90
N LYS A 65 10.42 12.64 -1.24
CA LYS A 65 9.43 13.63 -0.86
C LYS A 65 9.06 13.48 0.60
N THR A 66 9.33 14.48 1.41
CA THR A 66 8.99 14.46 2.84
C THR A 66 7.60 15.06 3.08
N HIS A 67 6.79 14.38 3.88
CA HIS A 67 5.51 14.86 4.41
C HIS A 67 5.58 14.86 5.94
N GLU A 68 5.09 15.92 6.58
CA GLU A 68 5.22 16.13 8.04
C GLU A 68 4.65 14.99 8.90
N ILE A 69 3.59 14.31 8.43
CA ILE A 69 2.94 13.20 9.14
C ILE A 69 3.40 11.85 8.57
N LEU A 70 3.42 11.70 7.25
CA LEU A 70 3.71 10.42 6.59
C LEU A 70 5.21 10.10 6.60
N GLY A 71 6.07 11.10 6.77
CA GLY A 71 7.51 10.96 6.71
C GLY A 71 8.03 10.96 5.28
N ASN A 72 9.17 10.30 5.04
CA ASN A 72 9.76 10.25 3.71
C ASN A 72 8.98 9.30 2.80
N GLY A 73 8.65 9.78 1.62
CA GLY A 73 8.05 9.07 0.52
C GLY A 73 8.87 9.19 -0.75
N TYR A 74 8.36 8.67 -1.84
CA TYR A 74 9.01 8.57 -3.13
C TYR A 74 8.09 9.12 -4.21
N ASP A 75 8.49 10.24 -4.83
CA ASP A 75 7.76 10.85 -5.94
C ASP A 75 8.03 10.08 -7.22
N LEU A 76 7.02 9.33 -7.68
CA LEU A 76 7.17 8.34 -8.73
C LEU A 76 7.56 8.94 -10.09
N PHE A 77 7.05 10.13 -10.39
CA PHE A 77 7.25 10.82 -11.68
C PHE A 77 8.01 12.14 -11.56
N GLY A 78 8.33 12.60 -10.35
CA GLY A 78 9.04 13.85 -10.10
C GLY A 78 8.17 15.11 -10.18
N ASP A 79 6.85 14.94 -10.34
CA ASP A 79 5.87 16.04 -10.48
C ASP A 79 4.86 16.09 -9.31
N ASN A 80 5.04 15.25 -8.31
CA ASN A 80 4.17 15.04 -7.16
C ASN A 80 2.77 14.50 -7.51
N SER A 81 2.53 14.04 -8.72
CA SER A 81 1.25 13.46 -9.13
C SER A 81 0.93 12.16 -8.38
N ILE A 82 1.96 11.34 -8.14
CA ILE A 82 1.87 10.11 -7.35
C ILE A 82 3.09 10.01 -6.43
N VAL A 83 2.85 10.07 -5.13
CA VAL A 83 3.90 9.90 -4.11
C VAL A 83 3.62 8.65 -3.29
N MET A 84 4.59 7.74 -3.25
CA MET A 84 4.50 6.48 -2.49
C MET A 84 5.03 6.68 -1.08
N TYR A 85 4.23 6.36 -0.07
CA TYR A 85 4.62 6.46 1.35
C TYR A 85 4.69 5.08 1.99
N PRO A 86 5.77 4.74 2.73
CA PRO A 86 5.86 3.49 3.47
C PRO A 86 4.77 3.37 4.54
N LEU A 87 4.00 2.29 4.47
CA LEU A 87 2.93 1.92 5.40
C LEU A 87 3.21 0.51 5.96
N ALA A 88 4.32 0.38 6.66
CA ALA A 88 4.82 -0.91 7.13
C ALA A 88 3.88 -1.59 8.13
N GLY A 89 3.94 -2.93 8.18
CA GLY A 89 3.31 -3.75 9.21
C GLY A 89 2.51 -4.94 8.70
N HIS A 90 1.58 -4.74 7.76
CA HIS A 90 0.82 -5.83 7.14
C HIS A 90 1.74 -6.73 6.31
N ALA A 91 2.47 -6.17 5.39
CA ALA A 91 3.44 -6.88 4.56
C ALA A 91 4.78 -6.15 4.53
N ALA A 92 5.86 -6.88 4.22
CA ALA A 92 7.18 -6.29 4.07
C ALA A 92 7.17 -5.26 2.92
N GLY A 93 7.67 -4.07 3.23
CA GLY A 93 7.78 -3.01 2.23
C GLY A 93 6.47 -2.44 1.71
N GLN A 94 5.33 -2.72 2.37
CA GLN A 94 4.05 -2.14 1.95
C GLN A 94 4.11 -0.63 1.90
N CYS A 95 3.60 -0.06 0.81
CA CYS A 95 3.43 1.38 0.59
C CYS A 95 1.99 1.72 0.25
N GLY A 96 1.59 2.96 0.54
CA GLY A 96 0.38 3.58 0.01
C GLY A 96 0.73 4.66 -1.01
N ALA A 97 -0.20 4.98 -1.90
CA ALA A 97 -0.03 5.99 -2.93
C ALA A 97 -0.91 7.22 -2.66
N LEU A 98 -0.31 8.38 -2.42
CA LEU A 98 -1.01 9.65 -2.43
C LEU A 98 -1.06 10.14 -3.88
N VAL A 99 -2.26 10.16 -4.45
CA VAL A 99 -2.51 10.44 -5.87
C VAL A 99 -3.21 11.78 -6.00
N GLN A 100 -2.69 12.67 -6.85
CA GLN A 100 -3.38 13.89 -7.23
C GLN A 100 -4.39 13.59 -8.33
N THR A 101 -5.63 13.98 -8.13
CA THR A 101 -6.70 13.82 -9.13
C THR A 101 -7.37 15.16 -9.44
N ASN A 102 -8.15 15.22 -10.50
CA ASN A 102 -8.90 16.44 -10.85
C ASN A 102 -9.89 16.87 -9.76
N ASN A 103 -10.32 15.93 -8.90
CA ASN A 103 -11.26 16.17 -7.79
C ASN A 103 -10.54 16.32 -6.43
N GLY A 104 -9.23 16.55 -6.43
CA GLY A 104 -8.40 16.61 -5.25
C GLY A 104 -7.62 15.32 -4.96
N PRO A 105 -6.74 15.36 -3.94
CA PRO A 105 -5.90 14.21 -3.62
C PRO A 105 -6.69 13.06 -3.01
N VAL A 106 -6.24 11.83 -3.30
CA VAL A 106 -6.76 10.57 -2.72
C VAL A 106 -5.59 9.77 -2.20
N PHE A 107 -5.69 9.19 -1.00
CA PHE A 107 -4.66 8.34 -0.46
C PHE A 107 -5.08 6.87 -0.48
N LEU A 108 -4.54 6.12 -1.44
CA LEU A 108 -4.72 4.67 -1.57
C LEU A 108 -3.78 3.99 -0.58
N VAL A 109 -4.31 3.42 0.50
CA VAL A 109 -3.51 2.92 1.63
C VAL A 109 -3.32 1.41 1.64
N ALA A 110 -3.75 0.74 0.57
CA ALA A 110 -3.67 -0.72 0.43
C ALA A 110 -4.25 -1.44 1.67
N ASP A 111 -3.50 -2.33 2.30
CA ASP A 111 -3.90 -3.14 3.45
C ASP A 111 -3.44 -2.58 4.80
N ALA A 112 -3.16 -1.28 4.85
CA ALA A 112 -2.80 -0.62 6.10
C ALA A 112 -3.94 -0.65 7.13
N PHE A 113 -5.18 -0.83 6.69
CA PHE A 113 -6.35 -1.22 7.49
C PHE A 113 -7.40 -1.88 6.59
N TRP A 114 -8.33 -2.65 7.19
CA TRP A 114 -9.40 -3.35 6.46
C TRP A 114 -10.79 -2.82 6.76
N ASP A 115 -10.93 -1.96 7.76
CA ASP A 115 -12.18 -1.30 8.12
C ASP A 115 -11.88 0.13 8.59
N MET A 116 -12.63 1.10 8.07
CA MET A 116 -12.47 2.51 8.42
C MET A 116 -12.62 2.79 9.92
N ARG A 117 -13.29 1.91 10.67
CA ARG A 117 -13.38 1.98 12.14
C ARG A 117 -12.01 1.89 12.82
N ALA A 118 -11.02 1.26 12.18
CA ALA A 118 -9.65 1.27 12.68
C ALA A 118 -9.05 2.69 12.75
N ILE A 119 -9.48 3.57 11.87
CA ILE A 119 -9.07 4.97 11.80
C ILE A 119 -9.95 5.84 12.71
N THR A 120 -11.28 5.78 12.54
CA THR A 120 -12.25 6.68 13.18
C THR A 120 -12.55 6.33 14.64
N HIS A 121 -12.57 5.05 14.99
CA HIS A 121 -12.96 4.55 16.32
C HIS A 121 -11.80 3.85 17.07
N LYS A 122 -10.60 3.84 16.51
CA LYS A 122 -9.42 3.13 17.05
C LYS A 122 -9.65 1.62 17.28
N MET A 123 -10.63 1.05 16.58
CA MET A 123 -10.88 -0.40 16.62
C MET A 123 -9.83 -1.09 15.76
N GLY A 124 -8.90 -1.80 16.41
CA GLY A 124 -7.92 -2.65 15.68
C GLY A 124 -8.59 -3.90 15.07
N PRO A 125 -7.90 -4.62 14.20
CA PRO A 125 -8.36 -5.91 13.72
C PRO A 125 -8.41 -6.92 14.89
N ASP A 126 -9.16 -8.02 14.68
CA ASP A 126 -9.22 -9.11 15.65
C ASP A 126 -7.80 -9.58 16.03
N PRO A 127 -7.50 -9.81 17.31
CA PRO A 127 -6.19 -10.25 17.77
C PRO A 127 -5.63 -11.49 17.05
N ILE A 128 -6.49 -12.38 16.56
CA ILE A 128 -6.07 -13.58 15.80
C ILE A 128 -5.36 -13.18 14.50
N VAL A 129 -5.75 -12.06 13.89
CA VAL A 129 -5.18 -11.58 12.63
C VAL A 129 -3.72 -11.16 12.81
N ARG A 130 -3.29 -10.88 14.05
CA ARG A 130 -1.90 -10.55 14.38
C ARG A 130 -0.90 -11.63 13.91
N LEU A 131 -1.35 -12.89 13.85
CA LEU A 131 -0.52 -14.02 13.40
C LEU A 131 -0.14 -13.91 11.91
N PHE A 132 -0.93 -13.16 11.13
CA PHE A 132 -0.75 -13.00 9.69
C PHE A 132 -0.03 -11.70 9.31
N PHE A 133 0.24 -10.81 10.29
CA PHE A 133 0.95 -9.56 10.03
C PHE A 133 2.47 -9.77 10.10
N GLY A 134 3.19 -9.14 9.18
CA GLY A 134 4.65 -9.21 9.14
C GLY A 134 5.32 -8.53 10.34
N ASP A 135 4.79 -7.39 10.80
CA ASP A 135 5.29 -6.65 11.97
C ASP A 135 4.14 -5.88 12.65
N TRP A 136 3.66 -6.42 13.75
CA TRP A 136 2.54 -5.85 14.51
C TRP A 136 2.86 -4.46 15.12
N LYS A 137 4.11 -4.22 15.53
CA LYS A 137 4.53 -2.92 16.07
C LYS A 137 4.51 -1.86 14.99
N ALA A 138 5.08 -2.17 13.83
CA ALA A 138 5.05 -1.31 12.66
C ALA A 138 3.62 -1.04 12.17
N TYR A 139 2.75 -2.07 12.17
CA TYR A 139 1.34 -1.93 11.82
C TYR A 139 0.61 -0.91 12.71
N ASN A 140 0.76 -1.01 14.03
CA ASN A 140 0.15 -0.05 14.96
C ASN A 140 0.72 1.38 14.78
N SER A 141 2.01 1.50 14.50
CA SER A 141 2.63 2.79 14.17
C SER A 141 2.02 3.39 12.90
N THR A 142 1.83 2.57 11.87
CA THR A 142 1.16 2.97 10.61
C THR A 142 -0.28 3.41 10.87
N LEU A 143 -1.07 2.67 11.66
CA LEU A 143 -2.43 3.10 12.02
C LEU A 143 -2.45 4.45 12.73
N ASN A 144 -1.53 4.69 13.68
CA ASN A 144 -1.46 5.96 14.39
C ASN A 144 -1.09 7.12 13.44
N LYS A 145 -0.18 6.87 12.50
CA LYS A 145 0.19 7.82 11.45
C LYS A 145 -1.01 8.16 10.56
N LEU A 146 -1.78 7.15 10.11
CA LEU A 146 -2.97 7.35 9.28
C LEU A 146 -4.11 8.06 10.04
N ARG A 147 -4.28 7.77 11.33
CA ARG A 147 -5.24 8.49 12.18
C ARG A 147 -4.90 9.98 12.28
N LYS A 148 -3.62 10.30 12.51
CA LYS A 148 -3.14 11.68 12.54
C LYS A 148 -3.36 12.35 11.18
N PHE A 149 -3.00 11.68 10.09
CA PHE A 149 -3.21 12.18 8.73
C PHE A 149 -4.69 12.46 8.46
N HIS A 150 -5.59 11.53 8.75
CA HIS A 150 -7.03 11.69 8.56
C HIS A 150 -7.62 12.85 9.37
N LYS A 151 -7.09 13.09 10.58
CA LYS A 151 -7.52 14.21 11.43
C LYS A 151 -7.08 15.57 10.87
N GLU A 152 -5.84 15.67 10.39
CA GLU A 152 -5.26 16.93 9.86
C GLU A 152 -5.76 17.22 8.44
N PHE A 153 -6.03 16.18 7.65
CA PHE A 153 -6.45 16.29 6.25
C PHE A 153 -7.79 15.55 6.02
N PRO A 154 -8.90 15.98 6.64
CA PRO A 154 -10.19 15.25 6.60
C PRO A 154 -10.82 15.21 5.19
N THR A 155 -10.41 16.11 4.30
CA THR A 155 -10.89 16.16 2.91
C THR A 155 -10.18 15.15 1.99
N ILE A 156 -9.05 14.58 2.43
CA ILE A 156 -8.33 13.56 1.67
C ILE A 156 -8.86 12.18 2.06
N PRO A 157 -9.60 11.49 1.17
CA PRO A 157 -10.10 10.17 1.49
C PRO A 157 -8.97 9.15 1.61
N LEU A 158 -9.02 8.33 2.67
CA LEU A 158 -8.19 7.14 2.81
C LEU A 158 -8.93 5.97 2.20
N VAL A 159 -8.36 5.33 1.20
CA VAL A 159 -8.97 4.21 0.49
C VAL A 159 -8.16 2.94 0.73
N ALA A 160 -8.76 2.00 1.47
CA ALA A 160 -8.18 0.70 1.76
C ALA A 160 -8.79 -0.38 0.86
N THR A 161 -7.98 -1.33 0.42
CA THR A 161 -8.39 -2.37 -0.56
C THR A 161 -9.60 -3.18 -0.09
N HIS A 162 -9.60 -3.60 1.17
CA HIS A 162 -10.64 -4.49 1.74
C HIS A 162 -11.74 -3.75 2.51
N CYS A 163 -11.87 -2.43 2.36
CA CYS A 163 -12.88 -1.64 3.04
C CYS A 163 -13.95 -1.12 2.04
N PRO A 164 -15.11 -1.77 1.88
CA PRO A 164 -16.14 -1.33 0.94
C PRO A 164 -16.55 0.14 1.12
N LYS A 165 -16.68 0.60 2.37
CA LYS A 165 -17.01 1.98 2.68
C LYS A 165 -16.06 3.01 2.10
N THR A 166 -14.77 2.68 2.01
CA THR A 166 -13.77 3.61 1.46
C THR A 166 -13.68 3.52 -0.05
N VAL A 167 -13.97 2.36 -0.63
CA VAL A 167 -14.06 2.17 -2.09
C VAL A 167 -15.25 2.95 -2.65
N ASP A 168 -16.41 2.92 -1.99
CA ASP A 168 -17.61 3.66 -2.39
C ASP A 168 -17.37 5.18 -2.40
N MET A 169 -16.44 5.70 -1.59
CA MET A 169 -16.07 7.12 -1.59
C MET A 169 -15.48 7.60 -2.92
N ILE A 170 -14.86 6.70 -3.71
CA ILE A 170 -14.30 7.03 -5.02
C ILE A 170 -15.39 7.04 -6.08
N HIS A 171 -16.38 6.15 -5.94
CA HIS A 171 -17.44 5.98 -6.93
C HIS A 171 -18.61 6.93 -6.74
N SER A 172 -18.76 7.53 -5.56
CA SER A 172 -19.77 8.54 -5.28
C SER A 172 -19.11 9.92 -5.30
N PRO A 173 -19.13 10.68 -6.41
CA PRO A 173 -18.71 12.07 -6.37
C PRO A 173 -19.61 12.76 -5.36
N LYS A 174 -19.04 13.26 -4.26
CA LYS A 174 -19.76 14.17 -3.38
C LYS A 174 -20.16 15.35 -4.26
N THR A 175 -21.44 15.46 -4.56
CA THR A 175 -22.05 16.73 -4.97
C THR A 175 -21.77 17.71 -3.82
N LEU A 176 -20.82 18.62 -4.08
CA LEU A 176 -20.61 19.81 -3.27
C LEU A 176 -21.78 20.77 -3.46
#